data_ac0b44aa902f2bdad889785014dd0e9e
#
_entry.id   ac0b44aa902f2bdad889785014dd0e9e
#
_cell.length_a   1.000
_cell.length_b   1.000
_cell.length_c   1.000
_cell.angle_alpha   90.00
_cell.angle_beta   90.00
_cell.angle_gamma   90.00
#
_symmetry.space_group_name_H-M   'P 1'
#
loop_
_entity.id
_entity.type
_entity.pdbx_description
1 polymer ?
#
loop_
_entity_poly.entity_id
_entity_poly.type
_entity_poly.pdbx_seq_one_letter_code
_entity_poly.pdbx_strand_id
1 'polypeptide(L)' 'MDIWDEVIQELANEIQKLRIHLGNGTAEDYAHYRQVVGSIQSLELARTNINDIIKKRTYGENEE' A
#
# COMPACT_ATOMS: atom_id res chain seq x y z
N MET A 1 10.84 -6.16 15.43
CA MET A 1 9.88 -5.93 14.32
C MET A 1 9.54 -7.26 13.69
N ASP A 2 8.27 -7.58 13.55
CA ASP A 2 7.88 -8.85 12.95
C ASP A 2 7.77 -8.73 11.43
N ILE A 3 7.56 -9.88 10.79
CA ILE A 3 7.53 -9.92 9.33
C ILE A 3 6.39 -9.08 8.75
N TRP A 4 5.27 -8.98 9.46
CA TRP A 4 4.15 -8.20 8.97
C TRP A 4 4.43 -6.71 8.98
N ASP A 5 5.18 -6.24 9.98
CA ASP A 5 5.62 -4.85 10.01
C ASP A 5 6.52 -4.56 8.82
N GLU A 6 7.40 -5.49 8.46
CA GLU A 6 8.25 -5.33 7.29
C GLU A 6 7.46 -5.28 5.99
N VAL A 7 6.45 -6.14 5.87
CA VAL A 7 5.59 -6.16 4.67
C VAL A 7 4.87 -4.82 4.54
N ILE A 8 4.29 -4.33 5.62
CA ILE A 8 3.57 -3.05 5.60
C ILE A 8 4.52 -1.91 5.25
N GLN A 9 5.72 -1.93 5.79
CA GLN A 9 6.72 -0.90 5.52
C GLN A 9 7.12 -0.91 4.04
N GLU A 10 7.31 -2.10 3.46
CA GLU A 10 7.65 -2.20 2.04
C GLU A 10 6.53 -1.69 1.15
N LEU A 11 5.27 -1.98 1.50
CA LEU A 11 4.14 -1.45 0.75
C LEU A 11 4.11 0.07 0.81
N ALA A 12 4.34 0.64 1.99
CA ALA A 12 4.39 2.09 2.16
C ALA A 12 5.50 2.71 1.32
N ASN A 13 6.66 2.06 1.28
CA ASN A 13 7.79 2.54 0.48
C ASN A 13 7.45 2.52 -1.01
N GLU A 14 6.80 1.46 -1.47
CA GLU A 14 6.42 1.33 -2.88
C GLU A 14 5.39 2.38 -3.27
N ILE A 15 4.42 2.63 -2.42
CA ILE A 15 3.43 3.68 -2.64
C ILE A 15 4.14 5.04 -2.76
N GLN A 16 5.09 5.30 -1.88
CA GLN A 16 5.80 6.57 -1.88
C GLN A 16 6.61 6.75 -3.16
N LYS A 17 7.27 5.70 -3.64
CA LYS A 17 8.00 5.75 -4.89
C LYS A 17 7.09 6.11 -6.06
N LEU A 18 5.91 5.51 -6.12
CA LEU A 18 4.96 5.78 -7.18
C LEU A 18 4.42 7.21 -7.11
N ARG A 19 4.18 7.70 -5.91
CA ARG A 19 3.73 9.09 -5.74
C ARG A 19 4.79 10.08 -6.17
N ILE A 20 6.05 9.82 -5.85
CA ILE A 20 7.16 10.66 -6.28
C ILE A 20 7.25 10.65 -7.80
N HIS A 21 7.10 9.48 -8.42
CA HIS A 21 7.12 9.34 -9.86
C HIS A 21 6.07 10.24 -10.51
N LEU A 22 4.85 10.25 -10.00
CA LEU A 22 3.80 11.12 -10.51
C LEU A 22 4.13 12.60 -10.28
N GLY A 23 4.64 12.92 -9.10
CA GLY A 23 4.97 14.29 -8.73
C GLY A 23 6.06 14.90 -9.57
N ASN A 24 6.94 14.07 -10.12
CA ASN A 24 8.03 14.53 -10.97
C ASN A 24 7.60 14.69 -12.43
N GLY A 25 6.35 14.39 -12.75
CA GLY A 25 5.86 14.55 -14.11
C GLY A 25 6.47 13.57 -15.09
N THR A 26 6.90 12.40 -14.60
CA THR A 26 7.55 11.41 -15.44
C THR A 26 6.57 10.52 -16.19
N ALA A 27 5.28 10.64 -15.90
CA ALA A 27 4.27 9.91 -16.66
C ALA A 27 4.21 10.47 -18.07
N GLU A 28 4.34 9.58 -19.07
CA GLU A 28 4.48 10.00 -20.45
C GLU A 28 3.16 10.46 -21.08
N ASP A 29 2.05 9.88 -20.64
CA ASP A 29 0.74 10.25 -21.17
C ASP A 29 -0.34 9.93 -20.15
N TYR A 30 -1.58 10.20 -20.53
CA TYR A 30 -2.71 10.03 -19.62
C TYR A 30 -2.94 8.56 -19.28
N ALA A 31 -2.74 7.65 -20.22
CA ALA A 31 -2.89 6.22 -19.95
C ALA A 31 -1.86 5.75 -18.93
N HIS A 32 -0.62 6.19 -19.07
CA HIS A 32 0.44 5.87 -18.12
C HIS A 32 0.11 6.45 -16.74
N TYR A 33 -0.34 7.70 -16.72
CA TYR A 33 -0.75 8.36 -15.47
C TYR A 33 -1.82 7.54 -14.74
N ARG A 34 -2.86 7.13 -15.46
CA ARG A 34 -3.95 6.35 -14.87
C ARG A 34 -3.45 5.00 -14.38
N GLN A 35 -2.52 4.38 -15.08
CA GLN A 35 -1.95 3.11 -14.68
C GLN A 35 -1.21 3.24 -13.36
N VAL A 36 -0.42 4.29 -13.20
CA VAL A 36 0.33 4.52 -11.96
C VAL A 36 -0.63 4.81 -10.81
N VAL A 37 -1.64 5.64 -11.04
CA VAL A 37 -2.66 5.93 -10.02
C VAL A 37 -3.35 4.64 -9.59
N GLY A 38 -3.72 3.79 -10.54
CA GLY A 38 -4.34 2.50 -10.24
C GLY A 38 -3.43 1.61 -9.40
N SER A 39 -2.14 1.61 -9.70
CA SER A 39 -1.17 0.85 -8.93
C SER A 39 -1.09 1.35 -7.48
N ILE A 40 -1.07 2.67 -7.30
CA ILE A 40 -1.05 3.27 -5.96
C ILE A 40 -2.31 2.84 -5.19
N GLN A 41 -3.47 2.93 -5.82
CA GLN A 41 -4.73 2.56 -5.17
C GLN A 41 -4.75 1.10 -4.79
N SER A 42 -4.26 0.22 -5.66
CA SER A 42 -4.21 -1.22 -5.38
C SER A 42 -3.28 -1.52 -4.20
N LEU A 43 -2.12 -0.87 -4.14
CA LEU A 43 -1.18 -1.06 -3.05
C LEU A 43 -1.75 -0.52 -1.73
N GLU A 44 -2.45 0.61 -1.78
CA GLU A 44 -3.08 1.16 -0.58
C GLU A 44 -4.18 0.23 -0.06
N LEU A 45 -4.96 -0.35 -0.96
CA LEU A 45 -5.98 -1.31 -0.58
C LEU A 45 -5.36 -2.55 0.04
N ALA A 46 -4.28 -3.07 -0.55
CA ALA A 46 -3.58 -4.21 -0.01
C ALA A 46 -3.05 -3.93 1.39
N ARG A 47 -2.47 -2.76 1.58
CA ARG A 47 -1.95 -2.36 2.88
C ARG A 47 -3.06 -2.29 3.93
N THR A 48 -4.19 -1.70 3.56
CA THR A 48 -5.35 -1.61 4.45
C THR A 48 -5.86 -2.99 4.82
N ASN A 49 -5.97 -3.88 3.83
CA ASN A 49 -6.47 -5.23 4.07
C ASN A 49 -5.54 -6.01 4.99
N ILE A 50 -4.24 -5.88 4.80
CA ILE A 50 -3.27 -6.55 5.65
C ILE A 50 -3.38 -6.05 7.09
N ASN A 51 -3.48 -4.74 7.26
CA ASN A 51 -3.65 -4.14 8.58
C ASN A 51 -4.91 -4.64 9.27
N ASP A 52 -6.01 -4.75 8.53
CA ASP A 52 -7.27 -5.23 9.07
C ASP A 52 -7.17 -6.68 9.51
N ILE A 53 -6.50 -7.50 8.73
CA ILE A 53 -6.29 -8.91 9.08
C ILE A 53 -5.48 -9.02 10.37
N ILE A 54 -4.41 -8.24 10.47
CA ILE A 54 -3.56 -8.25 11.65
C ILE A 54 -4.36 -7.82 12.89
N LYS A 55 -5.16 -6.77 12.76
CA LYS A 55 -5.99 -6.31 13.87
C LYS A 55 -7.00 -7.35 14.31
N LYS A 56 -7.65 -7.99 13.35
CA LYS A 56 -8.62 -9.02 13.69
C LYS A 56 -8.00 -10.18 14.44
N ARG A 57 -6.82 -10.59 14.02
CA ARG A 57 -6.15 -11.69 14.70
C ARG A 57 -5.63 -11.29 16.07
N THR A 58 -5.22 -10.04 16.22
CA THR A 58 -4.67 -9.59 17.50
C THR A 58 -5.76 -9.30 18.52
N TYR A 59 -6.84 -8.63 18.10
CA TYR A 59 -7.88 -8.21 19.03
C TYR A 59 -9.07 -9.14 19.06
N GLY A 60 -9.42 -9.74 17.92
CA GLY A 60 -10.57 -10.63 17.85
C GLY A 60 -10.39 -11.88 18.68
N GLU A 61 -9.18 -12.40 18.75
CA GLU A 61 -8.89 -13.59 19.52
C GLU A 61 -9.06 -13.37 21.02
N ASN A 62 -8.88 -12.14 21.46
CA ASN A 62 -8.99 -11.80 22.87
C ASN A 62 -10.43 -11.55 23.32
N GLU A 63 -11.33 -11.37 22.38
CA GLU A 63 -12.73 -11.09 22.69
C GLU A 63 -13.55 -12.36 22.90
N GLU A 64 -13.02 -13.49 22.55
CA GLU A 64 -13.68 -14.75 22.78
C GLU A 64 -13.35 -15.31 24.16
#